data_b015196048bd14bb2793d1248f7edc82
#
_entry.id   b015196048bd14bb2793d1248f7edc82
#
_cell.length_a   1.000
_cell.length_b   1.000
_cell.length_c   1.000
_cell.angle_alpha   90.00
_cell.angle_beta   90.00
_cell.angle_gamma   90.00
#
_symmetry.space_group_name_H-M   'P 1'
#
loop_
_entity.id
_entity.type
_entity.pdbx_description
1 polymer ?
#
loop_
_entity_poly.entity_id
_entity_poly.type
_entity_poly.pdbx_seq_one_letter_code
_entity_poly.pdbx_strand_id
1 'polypeptide(L)'
;MVIAGTINRVAFYCRVNHRDRDYEKYLDDVMRRLEEEYGKQKWDLQIFFEEASGADPNRKEFNRLKAEIAAKKIDVVVTMRAATIARNWEQFMEFMLICSKKNVEVVCIDKVEDAQAIFQRIQEFKKRFFEGSDVTCE
;
A
#
# COMPACT_ATOMS: atom_id res chain seq x y z
N MET A 1 -2.68 13.88 -2.40
CA MET A 1 -3.01 15.30 -2.26
C MET A 1 -4.48 15.48 -1.95
N VAL A 2 -4.79 16.25 -0.94
CA VAL A 2 -6.18 16.52 -0.55
C VAL A 2 -6.63 17.80 -1.25
N ILE A 3 -7.70 17.70 -2.01
CA ILE A 3 -8.31 18.85 -2.68
C ILE A 3 -9.56 19.22 -1.89
N ALA A 4 -9.74 20.49 -1.57
CA ALA A 4 -10.88 20.94 -0.81
C ALA A 4 -12.18 20.51 -1.49
N GLY A 5 -13.09 19.89 -0.74
CA GLY A 5 -14.36 19.40 -1.24
C GLY A 5 -14.30 18.04 -1.91
N THR A 6 -13.12 17.44 -2.03
CA THR A 6 -12.97 16.11 -2.64
C THR A 6 -12.87 15.05 -1.56
N ILE A 7 -13.55 13.93 -1.76
CA ILE A 7 -13.48 12.78 -0.87
C ILE A 7 -12.30 11.90 -1.32
N ASN A 8 -11.41 11.56 -0.39
CA ASN A 8 -10.31 10.66 -0.65
C ASN A 8 -10.80 9.21 -0.63
N ARG A 9 -10.49 8.47 -1.67
CA ARG A 9 -10.88 7.06 -1.79
C ARG A 9 -9.75 6.21 -1.21
N VAL A 10 -10.02 5.64 -0.05
CA VAL A 10 -9.02 4.92 0.73
C VAL A 10 -9.31 3.43 0.67
N ALA A 11 -8.28 2.64 0.39
CA ALA A 11 -8.36 1.19 0.45
C ALA A 11 -7.54 0.71 1.64
N PHE A 12 -8.16 -0.01 2.54
CA PHE A 12 -7.46 -0.67 3.63
C PHE A 12 -7.23 -2.13 3.24
N TYR A 13 -5.98 -2.49 3.03
CA TYR A 13 -5.63 -3.87 2.72
C TYR A 13 -5.12 -4.55 3.99
N CYS A 14 -5.82 -5.60 4.40
CA CYS A 14 -5.49 -6.38 5.57
C CYS A 14 -5.36 -7.85 5.19
N ARG A 15 -4.19 -8.41 5.41
CA ARG A 15 -3.93 -9.82 5.14
C ARG A 15 -3.57 -10.51 6.45
N VAL A 16 -4.34 -11.54 6.80
CA VAL A 16 -4.13 -12.29 8.02
C VAL A 16 -4.03 -13.77 7.71
N ASN A 17 -3.41 -14.54 8.59
CA ASN A 17 -3.52 -15.97 8.49
C ASN A 17 -4.83 -16.37 9.18
N HIS A 18 -5.31 -17.58 8.93
CA HIS A 18 -6.65 -18.01 9.35
C HIS A 18 -6.89 -18.05 10.85
N ARG A 19 -5.88 -17.81 11.67
CA ARG A 19 -6.00 -17.78 13.13
C ARG A 19 -6.07 -16.35 13.68
N ASP A 20 -5.70 -15.39 12.89
CA ASP A 20 -5.68 -14.00 13.33
C ASP A 20 -7.00 -13.34 12.96
N ARG A 21 -7.76 -12.91 13.97
CA ARG A 21 -9.04 -12.25 13.78
C ARG A 21 -9.06 -10.83 14.30
N ASP A 22 -7.89 -10.26 14.53
CA ASP A 22 -7.77 -8.92 15.11
C ASP A 22 -7.87 -7.79 14.09
N TYR A 23 -8.37 -8.08 12.88
CA TYR A 23 -8.45 -7.05 11.85
C TYR A 23 -9.37 -5.88 12.26
N GLU A 24 -10.38 -6.14 13.08
CA GLU A 24 -11.29 -5.09 13.57
C GLU A 24 -10.54 -4.06 14.40
N LYS A 25 -9.60 -4.51 15.19
CA LYS A 25 -8.75 -3.63 16.00
C LYS A 25 -7.89 -2.73 15.11
N TYR A 26 -7.34 -3.30 14.04
CA TYR A 26 -6.58 -2.53 13.07
C TYR A 26 -7.47 -1.53 12.33
N LEU A 27 -8.71 -1.92 12.07
CA LEU A 27 -9.65 -1.05 11.38
C LEU A 27 -9.94 0.20 12.21
N ASP A 28 -10.11 0.07 13.52
CA ASP A 28 -10.32 1.22 14.39
C ASP A 28 -9.13 2.18 14.34
N ASP A 29 -7.92 1.65 14.36
CA ASP A 29 -6.70 2.45 14.26
C ASP A 29 -6.64 3.19 12.91
N VAL A 30 -7.01 2.50 11.83
CA VAL A 30 -7.03 3.10 10.50
C VAL A 30 -8.03 4.23 10.43
N MET A 31 -9.24 4.01 10.92
CA MET A 31 -10.30 5.03 10.88
C MET A 31 -9.90 6.27 11.66
N ARG A 32 -9.33 6.09 12.83
CA ARG A 32 -8.87 7.21 13.65
C ARG A 32 -7.80 8.02 12.91
N ARG A 33 -6.86 7.33 12.28
CA ARG A 33 -5.79 7.99 11.54
C ARG A 33 -6.31 8.76 10.33
N LEU A 34 -7.31 8.20 9.65
CA LEU A 34 -7.92 8.89 8.52
C LEU A 34 -8.64 10.15 8.97
N GLU A 35 -9.32 10.10 10.12
CA GLU A 35 -9.96 11.29 10.67
C GLU A 35 -8.95 12.37 11.04
N GLU A 36 -7.80 11.96 11.58
CA GLU A 36 -6.75 12.90 11.95
C GLU A 36 -6.10 13.55 10.71
N GLU A 37 -5.90 12.79 9.64
CA GLU A 37 -5.22 13.32 8.46
C GLU A 37 -6.14 14.07 7.50
N TYR A 38 -7.35 13.57 7.29
CA TYR A 38 -8.26 14.13 6.28
C TYR A 38 -9.48 14.81 6.85
N GLY A 39 -9.75 14.64 8.14
CA GLY A 39 -10.94 15.17 8.79
C GLY A 39 -12.11 14.21 8.65
N LYS A 40 -13.17 14.50 9.39
CA LYS A 40 -14.36 13.67 9.38
C LYS A 40 -15.07 13.79 8.04
N GLN A 41 -15.52 12.65 7.51
CA GLN A 41 -16.34 12.57 6.30
C GLN A 41 -15.64 13.05 5.03
N LYS A 42 -14.31 13.13 5.02
CA LYS A 42 -13.56 13.49 3.82
C LYS A 42 -12.82 12.33 3.22
N TRP A 43 -13.22 11.13 3.56
CA TRP A 43 -12.65 9.90 3.03
C TRP A 43 -13.73 8.84 2.92
N ASP A 44 -13.54 7.96 1.95
CA ASP A 44 -14.40 6.82 1.72
C ASP A 44 -13.53 5.58 1.81
N LEU A 45 -13.87 4.66 2.71
CA LEU A 45 -13.03 3.51 3.03
C LEU A 45 -13.60 2.23 2.41
N GLN A 46 -12.77 1.55 1.64
CA GLN A 46 -13.07 0.24 1.12
C GLN A 46 -12.10 -0.76 1.74
N ILE A 47 -12.61 -1.86 2.25
CA ILE A 47 -11.80 -2.86 2.94
C ILE A 47 -11.50 -4.03 2.01
N PHE A 48 -10.22 -4.38 1.93
CA PHE A 48 -9.74 -5.54 1.17
C PHE A 48 -9.13 -6.51 2.17
N PHE A 49 -9.97 -7.38 2.69
CA PHE A 49 -9.57 -8.35 3.72
C PHE A 49 -9.28 -9.70 3.08
N GLU A 50 -8.20 -10.33 3.51
CA GLU A 50 -7.74 -11.56 2.90
C GLU A 50 -7.10 -12.49 3.92
N GLU A 51 -7.47 -13.77 3.87
CA GLU A 51 -6.78 -14.80 4.62
C GLU A 51 -5.84 -15.53 3.66
N ALA A 52 -4.57 -15.20 3.70
CA ALA A 52 -3.59 -15.82 2.80
C ALA A 52 -2.18 -15.57 3.29
N SER A 53 -1.28 -16.45 2.90
CA SER A 53 0.14 -16.19 3.08
C SER A 53 0.61 -15.10 2.13
N GLY A 54 1.55 -14.27 2.57
CA GLY A 54 2.15 -13.28 1.70
C GLY A 54 2.91 -13.84 0.52
N ALA A 55 3.17 -15.15 0.54
CA ALA A 55 3.82 -15.85 -0.56
C ALA A 55 2.83 -16.51 -1.51
N ASP A 56 1.53 -16.50 -1.17
CA ASP A 56 0.50 -17.12 -1.99
C ASP A 56 0.26 -16.32 -3.26
N PRO A 57 0.41 -16.91 -4.46
CA PRO A 57 0.17 -16.19 -5.71
C PRO A 57 -1.30 -15.92 -5.98
N ASN A 58 -2.21 -16.65 -5.31
CA ASN A 58 -3.65 -16.53 -5.54
C ASN A 58 -4.33 -15.64 -4.51
N ARG A 59 -3.81 -14.46 -4.32
CA ARG A 59 -4.35 -13.49 -3.38
C ARG A 59 -5.44 -12.67 -4.08
N LYS A 60 -6.67 -13.14 -3.98
CA LYS A 60 -7.80 -12.56 -4.70
C LYS A 60 -8.03 -11.10 -4.37
N GLU A 61 -8.00 -10.74 -3.10
CA GLU A 61 -8.25 -9.36 -2.68
C GLU A 61 -7.09 -8.45 -3.04
N PHE A 62 -5.87 -8.96 -2.97
CA PHE A 62 -4.70 -8.20 -3.43
C PHE A 62 -4.78 -7.92 -4.92
N ASN A 63 -5.18 -8.93 -5.70
CA ASN A 63 -5.34 -8.75 -7.13
C ASN A 63 -6.49 -7.79 -7.46
N ARG A 64 -7.58 -7.84 -6.70
CA ARG A 64 -8.68 -6.90 -6.85
C ARG A 64 -8.24 -5.49 -6.53
N LEU A 65 -7.46 -5.31 -5.47
CA LEU A 65 -6.90 -4.02 -5.10
C LEU A 65 -6.03 -3.45 -6.22
N LYS A 66 -5.14 -4.27 -6.78
CA LYS A 66 -4.29 -3.83 -7.89
C LYS A 66 -5.12 -3.38 -9.10
N ALA A 67 -6.19 -4.11 -9.40
CA ALA A 67 -7.08 -3.75 -10.50
C ALA A 67 -7.78 -2.41 -10.24
N GLU A 68 -8.24 -2.18 -9.02
CA GLU A 68 -8.88 -0.91 -8.66
C GLU A 68 -7.91 0.26 -8.72
N ILE A 69 -6.66 0.04 -8.31
CA ILE A 69 -5.62 1.05 -8.44
C ILE A 69 -5.35 1.37 -9.91
N ALA A 70 -5.22 0.34 -10.74
CA ALA A 70 -4.99 0.52 -12.17
C ALA A 70 -6.13 1.28 -12.85
N ALA A 71 -7.36 1.09 -12.36
CA ALA A 71 -8.53 1.79 -12.87
C ALA A 71 -8.70 3.19 -12.29
N LYS A 72 -7.75 3.67 -11.47
CA LYS A 72 -7.77 4.98 -10.83
C LYS A 72 -8.97 5.18 -9.91
N LYS A 73 -9.35 4.14 -9.20
CA LYS A 73 -10.47 4.18 -8.26
C LYS A 73 -10.03 4.34 -6.81
N ILE A 74 -8.72 4.34 -6.55
CA ILE A 74 -8.14 4.43 -5.22
C ILE A 74 -7.16 5.59 -5.19
N ASP A 75 -7.18 6.38 -4.12
CA ASP A 75 -6.24 7.48 -3.92
C ASP A 75 -5.16 7.15 -2.90
N VAL A 76 -5.54 6.37 -1.88
CA VAL A 76 -4.63 6.03 -0.78
C VAL A 76 -4.83 4.55 -0.43
N VAL A 77 -3.74 3.84 -0.27
CA VAL A 77 -3.76 2.48 0.28
C VAL A 77 -3.19 2.54 1.70
N VAL A 78 -3.93 1.99 2.65
CA VAL A 78 -3.48 1.88 4.04
C VAL A 78 -3.30 0.42 4.37
N THR A 79 -2.19 0.09 4.99
CA THR A 79 -1.93 -1.26 5.46
C THR A 79 -1.13 -1.19 6.77
N MET A 80 -0.97 -2.30 7.45
CA MET A 80 -0.26 -2.29 8.73
C MET A 80 1.24 -2.11 8.54
N ARG A 81 1.84 -2.85 7.62
CA ARG A 81 3.28 -2.78 7.38
C ARG A 81 3.60 -3.28 5.98
N ALA A 82 4.83 -3.04 5.54
CA ALA A 82 5.26 -3.45 4.22
C ALA A 82 5.11 -4.94 3.96
N ALA A 83 5.37 -5.79 4.95
CA ALA A 83 5.24 -7.23 4.81
C ALA A 83 3.80 -7.68 4.54
N THR A 84 2.80 -6.87 4.93
CA THR A 84 1.40 -7.16 4.61
C THR A 84 1.17 -7.12 3.10
N ILE A 85 1.86 -6.22 2.40
CA ILE A 85 1.73 -6.09 0.95
C ILE A 85 2.26 -7.34 0.27
N ALA A 86 3.50 -7.71 0.55
CA ALA A 86 4.10 -8.92 0.01
C ALA A 86 5.39 -9.23 0.73
N ARG A 87 5.67 -10.52 0.90
CA ARG A 87 6.97 -10.98 1.40
C ARG A 87 7.94 -11.15 0.24
N ASN A 88 7.42 -11.40 -0.94
CA ASN A 88 8.20 -11.54 -2.13
C ASN A 88 8.58 -10.16 -2.64
N TRP A 89 9.86 -9.98 -2.88
CA TRP A 89 10.41 -8.69 -3.28
C TRP A 89 9.87 -8.19 -4.62
N GLU A 90 9.72 -9.11 -5.57
CA GLU A 90 9.21 -8.76 -6.88
C GLU A 90 7.77 -8.29 -6.81
N GLN A 91 6.95 -8.97 -6.02
CA GLN A 91 5.54 -8.59 -5.84
C GLN A 91 5.42 -7.24 -5.12
N PHE A 92 6.27 -7.01 -4.13
CA PHE A 92 6.29 -5.74 -3.42
C PHE A 92 6.62 -4.59 -4.38
N MET A 93 7.67 -4.74 -5.15
CA MET A 93 8.10 -3.71 -6.09
C MET A 93 7.07 -3.49 -7.19
N GLU A 94 6.46 -4.55 -7.70
CA GLU A 94 5.40 -4.43 -8.70
C GLU A 94 4.24 -3.59 -8.15
N PHE A 95 3.80 -3.89 -6.93
CA PHE A 95 2.71 -3.15 -6.31
C PHE A 95 3.06 -1.68 -6.13
N MET A 96 4.23 -1.40 -5.58
CA MET A 96 4.65 -0.02 -5.32
C MET A 96 4.81 0.77 -6.61
N LEU A 97 5.28 0.13 -7.70
CA LEU A 97 5.39 0.78 -8.99
C LEU A 97 4.01 1.12 -9.57
N ILE A 98 3.05 0.22 -9.43
CA ILE A 98 1.67 0.49 -9.88
C ILE A 98 1.12 1.70 -9.13
N CYS A 99 1.28 1.73 -7.82
CA CYS A 99 0.82 2.85 -7.01
C CYS A 99 1.50 4.15 -7.43
N SER A 100 2.80 4.12 -7.64
CA SER A 100 3.56 5.30 -8.05
C SER A 100 3.08 5.83 -9.40
N LYS A 101 2.84 4.96 -10.35
CA LYS A 101 2.35 5.37 -11.68
C LYS A 101 0.96 5.98 -11.64
N LYS A 102 0.14 5.57 -10.70
CA LYS A 102 -1.24 6.06 -10.57
C LYS A 102 -1.40 7.14 -9.53
N ASN A 103 -0.29 7.61 -8.96
CA ASN A 103 -0.28 8.63 -7.90
C ASN A 103 -1.07 8.20 -6.67
N VAL A 104 -0.98 6.93 -6.32
CA VAL A 104 -1.61 6.38 -5.12
C VAL A 104 -0.59 6.38 -3.99
N GLU A 105 -0.96 7.00 -2.89
CA GLU A 105 -0.12 7.03 -1.69
C GLU A 105 -0.28 5.71 -0.93
N VAL A 106 0.82 5.18 -0.40
CA VAL A 106 0.80 3.97 0.42
C VAL A 106 1.22 4.34 1.83
N VAL A 107 0.32 4.14 2.78
CA VAL A 107 0.53 4.52 4.18
C VAL A 107 0.56 3.26 5.03
N CYS A 108 1.60 3.13 5.84
CA CYS A 108 1.70 2.04 6.80
C CYS A 108 1.45 2.57 8.20
N ILE A 109 0.63 1.85 8.96
CA ILE A 109 0.36 2.22 10.35
C ILE A 109 1.60 1.97 11.21
N ASP A 110 2.27 0.84 10.98
CA ASP A 110 3.53 0.53 11.64
C ASP A 110 4.67 1.28 10.94
N LYS A 111 5.20 2.28 11.61
CA LYS A 111 6.26 3.13 11.03
C LYS A 111 7.60 2.43 10.90
N VAL A 112 7.81 1.33 11.59
CA VAL A 112 9.06 0.58 11.51
C VAL A 112 9.21 -0.07 10.14
N GLU A 113 8.10 -0.58 9.60
CA GLU A 113 8.09 -1.17 8.25
C GLU A 113 7.21 -0.33 7.32
N ASP A 114 7.66 0.87 7.04
CA ASP A 114 6.96 1.78 6.15
C ASP A 114 7.30 1.46 4.69
N ALA A 115 6.28 1.02 3.95
CA ALA A 115 6.45 0.62 2.56
C ALA A 115 6.99 1.74 1.68
N GLN A 116 6.52 2.95 1.88
CA GLN A 116 6.93 4.09 1.05
C GLN A 116 8.42 4.39 1.27
N ALA A 117 8.87 4.38 2.53
CA ALA A 117 10.27 4.61 2.84
C ALA A 117 11.16 3.51 2.28
N ILE A 118 10.73 2.25 2.38
CA ILE A 118 11.46 1.12 1.81
C ILE A 118 11.56 1.26 0.31
N PHE A 119 10.47 1.58 -0.35
CA PHE A 119 10.44 1.76 -1.80
C PHE A 119 11.39 2.86 -2.23
N GLN A 120 11.38 3.99 -1.55
CA GLN A 120 12.26 5.12 -1.87
C GLN A 120 13.74 4.74 -1.71
N ARG A 121 14.08 4.01 -0.66
CA ARG A 121 15.45 3.56 -0.48
C ARG A 121 15.92 2.65 -1.63
N ILE A 122 15.05 1.79 -2.10
CA ILE A 122 15.36 0.92 -3.22
C ILE A 122 15.57 1.72 -4.49
N GLN A 123 14.72 2.70 -4.74
CA GLN A 123 14.85 3.57 -5.89
C GLN A 123 16.18 4.34 -5.86
N GLU A 124 16.56 4.84 -4.70
CA GLU A 124 17.83 5.53 -4.53
C GLU A 124 19.01 4.59 -4.73
N PHE A 125 18.91 3.37 -4.20
CA PHE A 125 19.93 2.36 -4.39
C PHE A 125 20.13 2.05 -5.87
N LYS A 126 19.06 1.81 -6.60
CA LYS A 126 19.12 1.54 -8.03
C LYS A 126 19.73 2.70 -8.79
N LYS A 127 19.34 3.91 -8.45
CA LYS A 127 19.87 5.09 -9.09
C LYS A 127 21.37 5.22 -8.87
N ARG A 128 21.83 4.93 -7.66
CA ARG A 128 23.25 5.04 -7.30
C ARG A 128 24.09 3.94 -7.97
N PHE A 129 23.60 2.71 -7.98
CA PHE A 129 24.40 1.58 -8.45
C PHE A 129 24.17 1.19 -9.89
N PHE A 130 23.06 1.60 -10.48
CA PHE A 130 22.73 1.21 -11.85
C PHE A 130 22.66 2.42 -12.77
N GLU A 131 22.01 3.49 -12.36
CA GLU A 131 21.90 4.68 -13.19
C GLU A 131 23.15 5.56 -13.10
N GLY A 132 23.73 5.67 -11.90
CA GLY A 132 24.95 6.44 -11.69
C GLY A 132 26.14 5.84 -12.40
N SER A 133 26.08 4.54 -12.66
CA SER A 133 27.13 3.82 -13.40
C SER A 133 26.60 3.20 -14.67
N ASP A 134 25.54 3.75 -15.20
CA ASP A 134 24.83 3.22 -16.35
C ASP A 134 25.67 3.10 -17.59
N VAL A 135 26.69 3.88 -17.64
CA VAL A 135 27.66 3.79 -18.73
C VAL A 135 28.09 2.36 -18.97
N THR A 136 28.12 1.58 -17.90
CA THR A 136 28.55 0.21 -17.95
C THR A 136 27.39 -0.77 -18.13
N CYS A 137 26.19 -0.29 -18.03
CA CYS A 137 25.02 -1.16 -18.07
C CYS A 137 24.41 -1.29 -19.43
N GLU A 138 25.01 -0.66 -20.37
CA GLU A 138 24.51 -0.69 -21.74
C GLU A 138 24.65 -2.02 -22.41
#